data_335d7b5ff2c661340a65cc25b3c0753e
#
_entry.id   335d7b5ff2c661340a65cc25b3c0753e
#
_cell.length_a   1.000
_cell.length_b   1.000
_cell.length_c   1.000
_cell.angle_alpha   90.00
_cell.angle_beta   90.00
_cell.angle_gamma   90.00
#
_symmetry.space_group_name_H-M   'P 1'
#
loop_
_entity.id
_entity.type
_entity.pdbx_description
1 polymer ?
#
loop_
_entity_poly.entity_id
_entity_poly.type
_entity_poly.pdbx_seq_one_letter_code
_entity_poly.pdbx_strand_id
1 'polypeptide(L)'
;MVFSEQELLALVASIFDSNGDPKVLVGIGDDAAVVRGSAQQVITTDVAVEDVHFSKRWSNAFDIGRKATAANIADILAMGATPQYLVVALTLTGDEGLARVEELARGIKSEADKTGAIVVGGDIARGSAISIAITAIGSVERPITRSGALPGESIYISSLTGWSAAGLHLLTHDVEPLHAVHSMALNEFRAPTLDYGCDFTRAGALCDTSDSLLISLEAIAHASSVELNIDVAAIESAYEFKELSLLAQSVGIDVFDWILGGGEDHVFVATGI
;
A
#
# COMPACT_ATOMS: atom_id res chain seq x y z
N MET A 1 -18.31 24.31 1.00
CA MET A 1 -18.55 22.94 1.48
C MET A 1 -20.07 22.73 1.51
N VAL A 2 -20.52 21.56 1.08
CA VAL A 2 -21.95 21.18 1.05
C VAL A 2 -22.40 20.68 2.43
N PHE A 3 -21.49 20.58 3.40
CA PHE A 3 -21.69 20.07 4.77
C PHE A 3 -20.88 20.90 5.78
N SER A 4 -21.26 20.87 7.04
CA SER A 4 -20.53 21.50 8.14
C SER A 4 -19.34 20.65 8.58
N GLU A 5 -18.36 21.27 9.20
CA GLU A 5 -17.23 20.58 9.81
C GLU A 5 -17.68 19.57 10.87
N GLN A 6 -18.70 19.92 11.66
CA GLN A 6 -19.25 19.01 12.67
C GLN A 6 -19.87 17.75 12.07
N GLU A 7 -20.60 17.86 10.93
CA GLU A 7 -21.14 16.69 10.23
C GLU A 7 -20.02 15.79 9.69
N LEU A 8 -18.95 16.39 9.19
CA LEU A 8 -17.80 15.65 8.69
C LEU A 8 -17.08 14.90 9.81
N LEU A 9 -16.78 15.59 10.92
CA LEU A 9 -16.11 14.96 12.07
C LEU A 9 -16.96 13.85 12.69
N ALA A 10 -18.27 14.06 12.81
CA ALA A 10 -19.18 13.03 13.30
C ALA A 10 -19.22 11.79 12.40
N LEU A 11 -19.22 11.98 11.08
CA LEU A 11 -19.17 10.90 10.10
C LEU A 11 -17.88 10.08 10.26
N VAL A 12 -16.73 10.76 10.22
CA VAL A 12 -15.41 10.13 10.30
C VAL A 12 -15.24 9.38 11.63
N ALA A 13 -15.63 10.01 12.75
CA ALA A 13 -15.60 9.38 14.06
C ALA A 13 -16.47 8.11 14.14
N SER A 14 -17.63 8.11 13.48
CA SER A 14 -18.53 6.93 13.45
C SER A 14 -17.94 5.75 12.66
N ILE A 15 -17.13 6.01 11.64
CA ILE A 15 -16.48 4.98 10.80
C ILE A 15 -15.27 4.39 11.52
N PHE A 16 -14.48 5.24 12.16
CA PHE A 16 -13.25 4.85 12.85
C PHE A 16 -13.45 4.64 14.37
N ASP A 17 -14.68 4.30 14.76
CA ASP A 17 -14.98 4.05 16.18
C ASP A 17 -14.10 2.94 16.74
N SER A 18 -13.29 3.29 17.72
CA SER A 18 -12.40 2.40 18.47
C SER A 18 -12.84 2.24 19.94
N ASN A 19 -14.08 2.65 20.26
CA ASN A 19 -14.61 2.55 21.61
C ASN A 19 -14.64 1.10 22.10
N GLY A 20 -14.01 0.87 23.24
CA GLY A 20 -13.91 -0.45 23.86
C GLY A 20 -12.73 -1.29 23.42
N ASP A 21 -11.90 -0.85 22.46
CA ASP A 21 -10.65 -1.53 22.18
C ASP A 21 -9.63 -1.29 23.31
N PRO A 22 -9.12 -2.34 23.97
CA PRO A 22 -8.22 -2.19 25.11
C PRO A 22 -6.86 -1.55 24.76
N LYS A 23 -6.52 -1.46 23.48
CA LYS A 23 -5.31 -0.80 23.00
C LYS A 23 -5.45 0.71 22.91
N VAL A 24 -6.67 1.25 22.83
CA VAL A 24 -6.95 2.69 22.69
C VAL A 24 -7.49 3.19 24.01
N LEU A 25 -6.75 4.08 24.67
CA LEU A 25 -7.11 4.67 25.97
C LEU A 25 -7.87 6.00 25.79
N VAL A 26 -7.48 6.79 24.78
CA VAL A 26 -8.18 7.99 24.30
C VAL A 26 -8.15 7.92 22.78
N GLY A 27 -9.31 7.91 22.15
CA GLY A 27 -9.47 7.84 20.70
C GLY A 27 -9.82 9.20 20.09
N ILE A 28 -10.53 9.16 18.94
CA ILE A 28 -10.98 10.36 18.22
C ILE A 28 -11.91 11.19 19.08
N GLY A 29 -11.69 12.52 19.12
CA GLY A 29 -12.54 13.49 19.81
C GLY A 29 -11.84 14.29 20.90
N ASP A 30 -10.56 14.02 21.18
CA ASP A 30 -9.69 14.82 22.04
C ASP A 30 -8.53 15.41 21.21
N ASP A 31 -7.70 16.25 21.80
CA ASP A 31 -6.55 16.90 21.12
C ASP A 31 -5.55 15.89 20.56
N ALA A 32 -5.44 14.70 21.15
CA ALA A 32 -4.60 13.61 20.70
C ALA A 32 -5.11 12.25 21.17
N ALA A 33 -4.80 11.20 20.41
CA ALA A 33 -5.03 9.83 20.82
C ALA A 33 -4.01 9.36 21.87
N VAL A 34 -4.44 8.58 22.85
CA VAL A 34 -3.56 7.86 23.79
C VAL A 34 -3.72 6.37 23.57
N VAL A 35 -2.65 5.72 23.19
CA VAL A 35 -2.64 4.29 22.83
C VAL A 35 -1.61 3.52 23.65
N ARG A 36 -1.81 2.20 23.77
CA ARG A 36 -0.81 1.31 24.36
C ARG A 36 0.29 1.04 23.34
N GLY A 37 1.52 1.39 23.68
CA GLY A 37 2.71 1.13 22.85
C GLY A 37 3.36 -0.21 23.17
N SER A 38 4.19 -0.68 22.23
CA SER A 38 5.17 -1.77 22.41
C SER A 38 6.55 -1.21 22.78
N ALA A 39 7.49 -2.11 23.17
CA ALA A 39 8.85 -1.71 23.52
C ALA A 39 9.64 -1.20 22.30
N GLN A 40 9.38 -1.76 21.11
CA GLN A 40 9.94 -1.30 19.84
C GLN A 40 8.80 -1.00 18.87
N GLN A 41 8.90 0.13 18.20
CA GLN A 41 7.90 0.59 17.24
C GLN A 41 8.56 0.85 15.88
N VAL A 42 7.84 0.50 14.82
CA VAL A 42 8.11 0.94 13.45
C VAL A 42 7.14 2.05 13.13
N ILE A 43 7.62 3.13 12.56
CA ILE A 43 6.81 4.31 12.21
C ILE A 43 7.17 4.68 10.78
N THR A 44 6.16 4.82 9.94
CA THR A 44 6.29 5.32 8.57
C THR A 44 5.20 6.34 8.27
N THR A 45 5.36 7.09 7.19
CA THR A 45 4.34 8.01 6.69
C THR A 45 4.48 8.17 5.18
N ASP A 46 3.36 8.00 4.47
CA ASP A 46 3.23 8.26 3.05
C ASP A 46 2.12 9.24 2.75
N VAL A 47 2.23 9.90 1.60
CA VAL A 47 1.24 10.87 1.12
C VAL A 47 0.76 10.48 -0.26
N ALA A 48 -0.53 10.22 -0.41
CA ALA A 48 -1.19 10.09 -1.70
C ALA A 48 -1.80 11.43 -2.12
N VAL A 49 -1.44 11.92 -3.32
CA VAL A 49 -1.88 13.21 -3.86
C VAL A 49 -2.67 12.98 -5.15
N GLU A 50 -3.80 13.66 -5.28
CA GLU A 50 -4.63 13.63 -6.49
C GLU A 50 -3.83 14.05 -7.74
N ASP A 51 -4.05 13.33 -8.84
CA ASP A 51 -3.39 13.46 -10.14
C ASP A 51 -1.85 13.22 -10.11
N VAL A 52 -1.33 12.69 -8.99
CA VAL A 52 0.04 12.18 -8.87
C VAL A 52 0.02 10.68 -8.58
N HIS A 53 -0.62 10.26 -7.49
CA HIS A 53 -0.68 8.87 -7.05
C HIS A 53 -2.03 8.19 -7.35
N PHE A 54 -3.07 8.98 -7.55
CA PHE A 54 -4.40 8.52 -7.96
C PHE A 54 -5.13 9.59 -8.76
N SER A 55 -6.10 9.19 -9.56
CA SER A 55 -7.01 10.14 -10.26
C SER A 55 -8.46 9.76 -10.02
N LYS A 56 -9.28 10.76 -9.71
CA LYS A 56 -10.75 10.62 -9.60
C LYS A 56 -11.43 10.13 -10.88
N ARG A 57 -10.73 10.20 -12.02
CA ARG A 57 -11.19 9.65 -13.30
C ARG A 57 -11.12 8.13 -13.35
N TRP A 58 -10.18 7.53 -12.59
CA TRP A 58 -9.81 6.13 -12.69
C TRP A 58 -10.18 5.31 -11.45
N SER A 59 -10.30 5.99 -10.30
CA SER A 59 -10.53 5.33 -9.00
C SER A 59 -11.71 5.97 -8.26
N ASN A 60 -12.55 5.16 -7.66
CA ASN A 60 -13.56 5.62 -6.70
C ASN A 60 -12.91 5.97 -5.36
N ALA A 61 -13.64 6.62 -4.47
CA ALA A 61 -13.09 7.06 -3.19
C ALA A 61 -12.73 5.89 -2.26
N PHE A 62 -13.47 4.79 -2.33
CA PHE A 62 -13.19 3.58 -1.53
C PHE A 62 -11.83 2.98 -1.92
N ASP A 63 -11.56 2.81 -3.23
CA ASP A 63 -10.29 2.28 -3.71
C ASP A 63 -9.12 3.22 -3.41
N ILE A 64 -9.32 4.54 -3.52
CA ILE A 64 -8.31 5.54 -3.13
C ILE A 64 -7.94 5.40 -1.66
N GLY A 65 -8.94 5.25 -0.78
CA GLY A 65 -8.71 5.02 0.66
C GLY A 65 -7.95 3.73 0.93
N ARG A 66 -8.30 2.65 0.24
CA ARG A 66 -7.57 1.37 0.32
C ARG A 66 -6.12 1.52 -0.14
N LYS A 67 -5.91 2.13 -1.32
CA LYS A 67 -4.56 2.32 -1.89
C LYS A 67 -3.64 3.07 -0.94
N ALA A 68 -4.08 4.23 -0.45
CA ALA A 68 -3.29 5.05 0.47
C ALA A 68 -2.96 4.30 1.78
N THR A 69 -3.86 3.45 2.25
CA THR A 69 -3.65 2.66 3.47
C THR A 69 -2.73 1.48 3.22
N ALA A 70 -2.88 0.78 2.09
CA ALA A 70 -2.05 -0.35 1.72
C ALA A 70 -0.57 0.04 1.62
N ALA A 71 -0.24 1.17 0.99
CA ALA A 71 1.14 1.67 0.90
C ALA A 71 1.80 1.79 2.29
N ASN A 72 1.12 2.44 3.23
CA ASN A 72 1.64 2.61 4.60
C ASN A 72 1.73 1.29 5.39
N ILE A 73 0.77 0.39 5.19
CA ILE A 73 0.79 -0.95 5.83
C ILE A 73 1.92 -1.79 5.24
N ALA A 74 2.19 -1.69 3.94
CA ALA A 74 3.28 -2.40 3.28
C ALA A 74 4.64 -2.09 3.92
N ASP A 75 4.92 -0.82 4.21
CA ASP A 75 6.15 -0.40 4.91
C ASP A 75 6.29 -1.06 6.29
N ILE A 76 5.20 -1.10 7.06
CA ILE A 76 5.23 -1.75 8.38
C ILE A 76 5.53 -3.25 8.24
N LEU A 77 4.86 -3.92 7.30
CA LEU A 77 5.07 -5.34 7.03
C LEU A 77 6.47 -5.61 6.48
N ALA A 78 7.00 -4.72 5.62
CA ALA A 78 8.35 -4.81 5.08
C ALA A 78 9.46 -4.69 6.14
N MET A 79 9.12 -4.20 7.33
CA MET A 79 10.03 -4.21 8.49
C MET A 79 9.84 -5.44 9.41
N GLY A 80 9.03 -6.42 8.98
CA GLY A 80 8.68 -7.58 9.82
C GLY A 80 7.82 -7.21 11.03
N ALA A 81 7.14 -6.06 10.98
CA ALA A 81 6.33 -5.52 12.06
C ALA A 81 4.84 -5.81 11.87
N THR A 82 4.10 -5.78 12.97
CA THR A 82 2.65 -5.89 12.96
C THR A 82 2.03 -4.49 13.03
N PRO A 83 1.24 -4.07 12.03
CA PRO A 83 0.53 -2.79 12.06
C PRO A 83 -0.39 -2.69 13.27
N GLN A 84 -0.42 -1.54 13.94
CA GLN A 84 -1.24 -1.32 15.14
C GLN A 84 -2.14 -0.09 15.04
N TYR A 85 -1.58 1.05 14.63
CA TYR A 85 -2.29 2.32 14.63
C TYR A 85 -2.04 3.11 13.37
N LEU A 86 -3.07 3.85 12.96
CA LEU A 86 -3.00 4.79 11.84
C LEU A 86 -3.47 6.17 12.29
N VAL A 87 -2.79 7.22 11.82
CA VAL A 87 -3.19 8.62 11.95
C VAL A 87 -3.33 9.17 10.53
N VAL A 88 -4.48 9.79 10.22
CA VAL A 88 -4.82 10.20 8.85
C VAL A 88 -4.99 11.71 8.77
N ALA A 89 -4.11 12.39 8.05
CA ALA A 89 -4.31 13.79 7.69
C ALA A 89 -4.88 13.88 6.26
N LEU A 90 -6.09 14.43 6.15
CA LEU A 90 -6.83 14.52 4.91
C LEU A 90 -6.99 15.97 4.47
N THR A 91 -6.56 16.29 3.24
CA THR A 91 -6.87 17.57 2.61
C THR A 91 -7.97 17.38 1.59
N LEU A 92 -9.04 18.20 1.68
CA LEU A 92 -10.18 18.21 0.78
C LEU A 92 -10.25 19.52 -0.01
N THR A 93 -10.77 19.50 -1.24
CA THR A 93 -10.97 20.74 -2.03
C THR A 93 -12.23 21.50 -1.59
N GLY A 94 -13.17 20.79 -0.96
CA GLY A 94 -14.45 21.32 -0.49
C GLY A 94 -15.60 21.11 -1.48
N ASP A 95 -15.34 20.48 -2.62
CA ASP A 95 -16.34 20.09 -3.61
C ASP A 95 -16.85 18.66 -3.40
N GLU A 96 -16.17 17.91 -2.53
CA GLU A 96 -16.54 16.56 -2.15
C GLU A 96 -17.84 16.58 -1.31
N GLY A 97 -18.80 15.73 -1.68
CA GLY A 97 -19.96 15.46 -0.84
C GLY A 97 -19.61 14.49 0.31
N LEU A 98 -20.39 14.52 1.39
CA LEU A 98 -20.19 13.61 2.52
C LEU A 98 -20.10 12.14 2.12
N ALA A 99 -20.91 11.70 1.15
CA ALA A 99 -20.88 10.34 0.64
C ALA A 99 -19.50 9.94 0.10
N ARG A 100 -18.78 10.85 -0.57
CA ARG A 100 -17.44 10.58 -1.10
C ARG A 100 -16.41 10.46 0.02
N VAL A 101 -16.52 11.30 1.05
CA VAL A 101 -15.65 11.22 2.24
C VAL A 101 -15.95 9.94 3.02
N GLU A 102 -17.22 9.56 3.12
CA GLU A 102 -17.64 8.28 3.73
C GLU A 102 -17.02 7.08 3.00
N GLU A 103 -17.09 7.05 1.67
CA GLU A 103 -16.47 5.98 0.86
C GLU A 103 -14.95 5.93 1.08
N LEU A 104 -14.27 7.07 1.09
CA LEU A 104 -12.82 7.18 1.35
C LEU A 104 -12.47 6.61 2.72
N ALA A 105 -13.17 7.04 3.77
CA ALA A 105 -12.95 6.58 5.14
C ALA A 105 -13.24 5.08 5.29
N ARG A 106 -14.28 4.56 4.64
CA ARG A 106 -14.59 3.13 4.59
C ARG A 106 -13.50 2.33 3.86
N GLY A 107 -12.91 2.88 2.82
CA GLY A 107 -11.76 2.28 2.12
C GLY A 107 -10.55 2.18 3.03
N ILE A 108 -10.19 3.26 3.73
CA ILE A 108 -9.11 3.28 4.73
C ILE A 108 -9.36 2.21 5.80
N LYS A 109 -10.56 2.21 6.37
CA LYS A 109 -10.93 1.24 7.42
C LYS A 109 -10.87 -0.19 6.91
N SER A 110 -11.40 -0.46 5.72
CA SER A 110 -11.42 -1.80 5.12
C SER A 110 -10.02 -2.39 4.95
N GLU A 111 -9.03 -1.56 4.59
CA GLU A 111 -7.65 -2.03 4.46
C GLU A 111 -6.97 -2.19 5.82
N ALA A 112 -7.18 -1.26 6.75
CA ALA A 112 -6.68 -1.34 8.12
C ALA A 112 -7.19 -2.59 8.86
N ASP A 113 -8.47 -2.92 8.70
CA ASP A 113 -9.12 -4.06 9.35
C ASP A 113 -8.46 -5.42 8.97
N LYS A 114 -7.83 -5.54 7.79
CA LYS A 114 -7.14 -6.76 7.36
C LYS A 114 -5.95 -7.12 8.26
N THR A 115 -5.35 -6.14 8.92
CA THR A 115 -4.23 -6.33 9.86
C THR A 115 -4.64 -6.13 11.32
N GLY A 116 -5.87 -5.67 11.55
CA GLY A 116 -6.33 -5.25 12.87
C GLY A 116 -5.72 -3.92 13.33
N ALA A 117 -5.21 -3.11 12.39
CA ALA A 117 -4.77 -1.75 12.67
C ALA A 117 -5.97 -0.82 12.91
N ILE A 118 -5.80 0.14 13.80
CA ILE A 118 -6.87 1.04 14.25
C ILE A 118 -6.53 2.45 13.83
N VAL A 119 -7.47 3.13 13.16
CA VAL A 119 -7.36 4.58 12.93
C VAL A 119 -7.73 5.29 14.23
N VAL A 120 -6.74 5.94 14.85
CA VAL A 120 -6.89 6.51 16.20
C VAL A 120 -7.02 8.03 16.21
N GLY A 121 -6.76 8.69 15.08
CA GLY A 121 -6.84 10.14 14.98
C GLY A 121 -6.46 10.63 13.60
N GLY A 122 -6.39 11.96 13.47
CA GLY A 122 -6.03 12.62 12.23
C GLY A 122 -6.41 14.08 12.21
N ASP A 123 -6.32 14.69 11.05
CA ASP A 123 -6.70 16.07 10.80
C ASP A 123 -7.41 16.19 9.47
N ILE A 124 -8.28 17.19 9.31
CA ILE A 124 -8.96 17.48 8.05
C ILE A 124 -8.77 18.95 7.73
N ALA A 125 -8.05 19.21 6.65
CA ALA A 125 -7.77 20.55 6.16
C ALA A 125 -8.43 20.83 4.81
N ARG A 126 -8.46 22.09 4.42
CA ARG A 126 -8.88 22.51 3.09
C ARG A 126 -7.67 22.86 2.22
N GLY A 127 -7.66 22.39 0.96
CA GLY A 127 -6.59 22.67 0.02
C GLY A 127 -7.05 22.74 -1.42
N SER A 128 -6.11 22.82 -2.36
CA SER A 128 -6.37 22.93 -3.80
C SER A 128 -6.50 21.57 -4.50
N ALA A 129 -6.08 20.49 -3.86
CA ALA A 129 -6.19 19.12 -4.34
C ALA A 129 -6.45 18.19 -3.16
N ILE A 130 -7.00 17.01 -3.40
CA ILE A 130 -7.12 15.97 -2.37
C ILE A 130 -5.72 15.43 -2.08
N SER A 131 -5.34 15.40 -0.80
CA SER A 131 -4.18 14.65 -0.34
C SER A 131 -4.53 13.85 0.91
N ILE A 132 -3.93 12.67 1.02
CA ILE A 132 -4.16 11.72 2.11
C ILE A 132 -2.79 11.37 2.63
N ALA A 133 -2.41 11.92 3.78
CA ALA A 133 -1.20 11.55 4.48
C ALA A 133 -1.58 10.57 5.60
N ILE A 134 -0.98 9.38 5.59
CA ILE A 134 -1.20 8.38 6.63
C ILE A 134 0.12 8.15 7.35
N THR A 135 0.09 8.23 8.67
CA THR A 135 1.18 7.75 9.51
C THR A 135 0.79 6.42 10.10
N ALA A 136 1.57 5.37 9.80
CA ALA A 136 1.37 4.05 10.35
C ALA A 136 2.37 3.74 11.45
N ILE A 137 1.89 3.10 12.51
CA ILE A 137 2.68 2.68 13.68
C ILE A 137 2.47 1.19 13.86
N GLY A 138 3.58 0.44 13.89
CA GLY A 138 3.59 -1.00 14.12
C GLY A 138 4.45 -1.41 15.30
N SER A 139 4.26 -2.63 15.77
CA SER A 139 5.10 -3.25 16.80
C SER A 139 6.01 -4.31 16.20
N VAL A 140 7.23 -4.40 16.70
CA VAL A 140 8.21 -5.39 16.25
C VAL A 140 9.07 -5.86 17.42
N GLU A 141 9.40 -7.15 17.43
CA GLU A 141 10.39 -7.69 18.37
C GLU A 141 11.80 -7.63 17.74
N ARG A 142 11.90 -8.05 16.49
CA ARG A 142 13.13 -8.03 15.70
C ARG A 142 12.83 -7.41 14.33
N PRO A 143 13.24 -6.17 14.07
CA PRO A 143 13.02 -5.54 12.77
C PRO A 143 13.86 -6.26 11.69
N ILE A 144 13.26 -6.46 10.54
CA ILE A 144 13.93 -6.92 9.33
C ILE A 144 14.22 -5.67 8.51
N THR A 145 15.40 -5.60 7.93
CA THR A 145 15.84 -4.43 7.16
C THR A 145 16.26 -4.84 5.76
N ARG A 146 16.55 -3.88 4.90
CA ARG A 146 17.16 -4.14 3.59
C ARG A 146 18.60 -4.67 3.68
N SER A 147 19.25 -4.53 4.86
CA SER A 147 20.61 -5.01 5.11
C SER A 147 20.58 -6.33 5.86
N GLY A 148 21.01 -7.42 5.23
CA GLY A 148 21.04 -8.74 5.89
C GLY A 148 21.03 -9.89 4.91
N ALA A 149 20.98 -9.59 3.60
CA ALA A 149 21.14 -10.60 2.57
C ALA A 149 22.59 -11.14 2.57
N LEU A 150 22.74 -12.46 2.45
CA LEU A 150 24.02 -13.13 2.43
C LEU A 150 24.28 -13.79 1.07
N PRO A 151 25.56 -13.89 0.64
CA PRO A 151 25.91 -14.62 -0.57
C PRO A 151 25.42 -16.07 -0.52
N GLY A 152 24.77 -16.51 -1.61
CA GLY A 152 24.23 -17.86 -1.74
C GLY A 152 22.78 -18.03 -1.27
N GLU A 153 22.17 -17.00 -0.72
CA GLU A 153 20.73 -16.99 -0.42
C GLU A 153 19.90 -16.81 -1.71
N SER A 154 18.70 -17.39 -1.70
CA SER A 154 17.72 -17.17 -2.76
C SER A 154 16.95 -15.88 -2.52
N ILE A 155 16.51 -15.25 -3.61
CA ILE A 155 15.58 -14.13 -3.60
C ILE A 155 14.17 -14.69 -3.78
N TYR A 156 13.23 -14.20 -3.00
CA TYR A 156 11.82 -14.53 -3.07
C TYR A 156 10.99 -13.26 -3.26
N ILE A 157 9.92 -13.37 -4.04
CA ILE A 157 8.88 -12.35 -4.16
C ILE A 157 7.55 -12.96 -3.72
N SER A 158 6.74 -12.21 -2.98
CA SER A 158 5.46 -12.72 -2.46
C SER A 158 4.43 -12.96 -3.56
N SER A 159 4.45 -12.16 -4.63
CA SER A 159 3.68 -12.34 -5.86
C SER A 159 4.39 -11.68 -7.05
N LEU A 160 3.90 -11.89 -8.26
CA LEU A 160 4.49 -11.28 -9.45
C LEU A 160 4.17 -9.79 -9.50
N THR A 161 5.20 -8.96 -9.67
CA THR A 161 5.09 -7.50 -9.91
C THR A 161 4.62 -7.18 -11.33
N GLY A 162 4.22 -5.94 -11.56
CA GLY A 162 3.87 -5.40 -12.87
C GLY A 162 2.38 -5.26 -13.13
N TRP A 163 1.52 -5.75 -12.25
CA TRP A 163 0.06 -5.65 -12.38
C TRP A 163 -0.43 -4.22 -12.24
N SER A 164 0.12 -3.43 -11.31
CA SER A 164 -0.22 -2.02 -11.13
C SER A 164 0.21 -1.20 -12.37
N ALA A 165 1.41 -1.43 -12.88
CA ALA A 165 1.90 -0.80 -14.11
C ALA A 165 1.05 -1.16 -15.34
N ALA A 166 0.63 -2.41 -15.47
CA ALA A 166 -0.30 -2.85 -16.51
C ALA A 166 -1.64 -2.10 -16.40
N GLY A 167 -2.20 -1.98 -15.20
CA GLY A 167 -3.42 -1.23 -14.94
C GLY A 167 -3.30 0.25 -15.31
N LEU A 168 -2.21 0.89 -14.93
CA LEU A 168 -1.91 2.27 -15.32
C LEU A 168 -1.81 2.42 -16.84
N HIS A 169 -1.15 1.49 -17.52
CA HIS A 169 -1.05 1.49 -18.98
C HIS A 169 -2.43 1.44 -19.65
N LEU A 170 -3.31 0.54 -19.19
CA LEU A 170 -4.67 0.44 -19.71
C LEU A 170 -5.47 1.74 -19.54
N LEU A 171 -5.34 2.39 -18.37
CA LEU A 171 -6.05 3.64 -18.05
C LEU A 171 -5.53 4.84 -18.84
N THR A 172 -4.22 4.95 -19.00
CA THR A 172 -3.59 6.06 -19.70
C THR A 172 -3.79 6.02 -21.21
N HIS A 173 -4.02 4.82 -21.76
CA HIS A 173 -4.27 4.61 -23.20
C HIS A 173 -5.75 4.34 -23.52
N ASP A 174 -6.65 4.53 -22.55
CA ASP A 174 -8.10 4.34 -22.71
C ASP A 174 -8.45 2.95 -23.30
N VAL A 175 -7.71 1.90 -22.87
CA VAL A 175 -7.96 0.53 -23.33
C VAL A 175 -9.21 -0.02 -22.66
N GLU A 176 -10.20 -0.45 -23.47
CA GLU A 176 -11.44 -1.00 -22.95
C GLU A 176 -11.22 -2.37 -22.29
N PRO A 177 -11.72 -2.59 -21.04
CA PRO A 177 -11.50 -3.85 -20.33
C PRO A 177 -12.40 -4.97 -20.86
N LEU A 178 -11.96 -5.68 -21.88
CA LEU A 178 -12.72 -6.75 -22.53
C LEU A 178 -12.57 -8.12 -21.86
N HIS A 179 -11.54 -8.31 -21.01
CA HIS A 179 -11.19 -9.59 -20.42
C HIS A 179 -10.95 -9.48 -18.91
N ALA A 180 -11.08 -10.60 -18.19
CA ALA A 180 -10.86 -10.64 -16.74
C ALA A 180 -9.46 -10.16 -16.34
N VAL A 181 -8.43 -10.44 -17.14
CA VAL A 181 -7.06 -9.98 -16.90
C VAL A 181 -6.92 -8.45 -16.89
N HIS A 182 -7.68 -7.74 -17.75
CA HIS A 182 -7.73 -6.27 -17.69
C HIS A 182 -8.30 -5.77 -16.38
N SER A 183 -9.38 -6.42 -15.89
CA SER A 183 -9.98 -6.06 -14.61
C SER A 183 -9.04 -6.32 -13.43
N MET A 184 -8.24 -7.40 -13.48
CA MET A 184 -7.21 -7.66 -12.48
C MET A 184 -6.19 -6.53 -12.44
N ALA A 185 -5.58 -6.18 -13.57
CA ALA A 185 -4.60 -5.09 -13.67
C ALA A 185 -5.18 -3.74 -13.19
N LEU A 186 -6.41 -3.42 -13.61
CA LEU A 186 -7.08 -2.20 -13.18
C LEU A 186 -7.33 -2.17 -11.66
N ASN A 187 -7.67 -3.31 -11.06
CA ASN A 187 -7.92 -3.40 -9.62
C ASN A 187 -6.62 -3.23 -8.84
N GLU A 188 -5.53 -3.87 -9.28
CA GLU A 188 -4.21 -3.73 -8.62
C GLU A 188 -3.70 -2.30 -8.69
N PHE A 189 -3.86 -1.60 -9.82
CA PHE A 189 -3.53 -0.17 -9.89
C PHE A 189 -4.37 0.67 -8.93
N ARG A 190 -5.70 0.40 -8.85
CA ARG A 190 -6.63 1.20 -8.02
C ARG A 190 -6.44 0.99 -6.53
N ALA A 191 -6.15 -0.24 -6.14
CA ALA A 191 -5.95 -0.62 -4.74
C ALA A 191 -5.14 -1.94 -4.69
N PRO A 192 -3.81 -1.88 -4.52
CA PRO A 192 -2.96 -3.06 -4.55
C PRO A 192 -3.35 -4.07 -3.47
N THR A 193 -3.16 -5.33 -3.80
CA THR A 193 -3.44 -6.45 -2.91
C THR A 193 -2.17 -6.85 -2.18
N LEU A 194 -2.05 -6.50 -0.90
CA LEU A 194 -0.92 -6.93 -0.09
C LEU A 194 -1.04 -8.41 0.29
N ASP A 195 0.09 -9.09 0.32
CA ASP A 195 0.17 -10.46 0.82
C ASP A 195 0.32 -10.46 2.36
N TYR A 196 -0.82 -10.43 3.05
CA TYR A 196 -0.89 -10.47 4.52
C TYR A 196 -0.56 -11.84 5.12
N GLY A 197 -0.46 -12.89 4.29
CA GLY A 197 -0.21 -14.26 4.72
C GLY A 197 1.27 -14.66 4.77
N CYS A 198 2.18 -13.83 4.26
CA CYS A 198 3.60 -14.14 4.25
C CYS A 198 4.21 -14.11 5.65
N ASP A 199 4.95 -15.17 5.99
CA ASP A 199 5.78 -15.23 7.19
C ASP A 199 7.24 -14.88 6.85
N PHE A 200 7.63 -13.65 7.14
CA PHE A 200 8.98 -13.15 6.92
C PHE A 200 9.90 -13.27 8.15
N THR A 201 9.48 -13.92 9.23
CA THR A 201 10.25 -13.98 10.49
C THR A 201 11.68 -14.53 10.34
N ARG A 202 11.93 -15.31 9.28
CA ARG A 202 13.22 -15.91 8.94
C ARG A 202 14.01 -15.11 7.89
N ALA A 203 13.42 -14.09 7.28
CA ALA A 203 14.09 -13.32 6.23
C ALA A 203 15.38 -12.67 6.73
N GLY A 204 16.42 -12.73 5.93
CA GLY A 204 17.68 -12.01 6.14
C GLY A 204 17.53 -10.54 5.78
N ALA A 205 16.98 -10.25 4.62
CA ALA A 205 16.58 -8.91 4.19
C ALA A 205 15.16 -8.90 3.65
N LEU A 206 14.49 -7.76 3.75
CA LEU A 206 13.10 -7.57 3.33
C LEU A 206 12.88 -6.13 2.85
N CYS A 207 12.08 -5.97 1.81
CA CYS A 207 11.65 -4.69 1.26
C CYS A 207 10.30 -4.86 0.56
N ASP A 208 9.46 -3.83 0.51
CA ASP A 208 8.33 -3.77 -0.41
C ASP A 208 8.77 -3.22 -1.79
N THR A 209 7.91 -3.34 -2.79
CA THR A 209 8.17 -2.87 -4.17
C THR A 209 7.29 -1.67 -4.51
N SER A 210 7.46 -0.56 -3.82
CA SER A 210 6.73 0.69 -4.08
C SER A 210 7.17 1.34 -5.41
N ASP A 211 8.48 1.46 -5.64
CA ASP A 211 9.01 2.14 -6.84
C ASP A 211 9.18 1.19 -8.04
N SER A 212 9.75 0.03 -7.84
CA SER A 212 9.82 -1.10 -8.77
C SER A 212 10.59 -2.28 -8.17
N LEU A 213 10.48 -3.46 -8.80
CA LEU A 213 11.25 -4.63 -8.37
C LEU A 213 12.77 -4.37 -8.48
N LEU A 214 13.22 -3.75 -9.57
CA LEU A 214 14.67 -3.45 -9.75
C LEU A 214 15.18 -2.50 -8.68
N ILE A 215 14.48 -1.42 -8.38
CA ILE A 215 14.89 -0.45 -7.35
C ILE A 215 14.95 -1.11 -5.97
N SER A 216 13.97 -1.95 -5.63
CA SER A 216 13.94 -2.67 -4.36
C SER A 216 15.07 -3.68 -4.23
N LEU A 217 15.38 -4.43 -5.31
CA LEU A 217 16.52 -5.34 -5.36
C LEU A 217 17.86 -4.59 -5.25
N GLU A 218 18.01 -3.48 -5.95
CA GLU A 218 19.19 -2.61 -5.86
C GLU A 218 19.39 -2.08 -4.43
N ALA A 219 18.31 -1.67 -3.77
CA ALA A 219 18.37 -1.21 -2.39
C ALA A 219 18.84 -2.30 -1.42
N ILE A 220 18.35 -3.54 -1.58
CA ILE A 220 18.81 -4.70 -0.79
C ILE A 220 20.28 -5.01 -1.09
N ALA A 221 20.66 -5.06 -2.38
CA ALA A 221 22.03 -5.35 -2.81
C ALA A 221 23.03 -4.34 -2.22
N HIS A 222 22.70 -3.05 -2.32
CA HIS A 222 23.53 -1.97 -1.78
C HIS A 222 23.62 -2.04 -0.25
N ALA A 223 22.48 -2.17 0.44
CA ALA A 223 22.43 -2.19 1.90
C ALA A 223 23.15 -3.41 2.49
N SER A 224 23.14 -4.55 1.77
CA SER A 224 23.77 -5.80 2.18
C SER A 224 25.19 -5.98 1.64
N SER A 225 25.66 -5.10 0.74
CA SER A 225 26.95 -5.22 0.05
C SER A 225 27.11 -6.55 -0.68
N VAL A 226 26.05 -6.98 -1.39
CA VAL A 226 26.02 -8.21 -2.20
C VAL A 226 25.63 -7.89 -3.64
N GLU A 227 25.88 -8.82 -4.54
CA GLU A 227 25.33 -8.83 -5.89
C GLU A 227 24.09 -9.73 -5.92
N LEU A 228 22.99 -9.25 -6.52
CA LEU A 228 21.79 -10.01 -6.72
C LEU A 228 21.65 -10.40 -8.21
N ASN A 229 21.42 -11.68 -8.47
CA ASN A 229 21.19 -12.21 -9.79
C ASN A 229 19.72 -12.56 -9.98
N ILE A 230 19.06 -11.99 -10.98
CA ILE A 230 17.68 -12.27 -11.32
C ILE A 230 17.62 -13.51 -12.21
N ASP A 231 16.92 -14.54 -11.77
CA ASP A 231 16.62 -15.71 -12.56
C ASP A 231 15.34 -15.47 -13.38
N VAL A 232 15.53 -15.13 -14.66
CA VAL A 232 14.42 -14.87 -15.60
C VAL A 232 13.52 -16.09 -15.75
N ALA A 233 14.09 -17.31 -15.75
CA ALA A 233 13.30 -18.53 -15.88
C ALA A 233 12.40 -18.76 -14.65
N ALA A 234 12.86 -18.36 -13.45
CA ALA A 234 12.03 -18.39 -12.25
C ALA A 234 10.85 -17.41 -12.37
N ILE A 235 11.07 -16.19 -12.88
CA ILE A 235 9.99 -15.22 -13.13
C ILE A 235 8.99 -15.80 -14.15
N GLU A 236 9.47 -16.34 -15.27
CA GLU A 236 8.62 -16.94 -16.30
C GLU A 236 7.80 -18.15 -15.81
N SER A 237 8.26 -18.82 -14.76
CA SER A 237 7.54 -19.94 -14.12
C SER A 237 6.46 -19.51 -13.13
N ALA A 238 6.38 -18.22 -12.79
CA ALA A 238 5.35 -17.70 -11.89
C ALA A 238 3.95 -17.92 -12.48
N TYR A 239 3.00 -18.23 -11.59
CA TYR A 239 1.63 -18.59 -12.00
C TYR A 239 0.97 -17.48 -12.85
N GLU A 240 1.17 -16.23 -12.51
CA GLU A 240 0.55 -15.07 -13.15
C GLU A 240 1.29 -14.62 -14.42
N PHE A 241 2.53 -15.09 -14.66
CA PHE A 241 3.39 -14.61 -15.76
C PHE A 241 2.71 -14.74 -17.12
N LYS A 242 2.07 -15.88 -17.38
CA LYS A 242 1.40 -16.12 -18.66
C LYS A 242 0.30 -15.10 -18.94
N GLU A 243 -0.52 -14.79 -17.95
CA GLU A 243 -1.65 -13.87 -18.07
C GLU A 243 -1.14 -12.44 -18.30
N LEU A 244 -0.16 -11.99 -17.52
CA LEU A 244 0.44 -10.68 -17.65
C LEU A 244 1.20 -10.53 -18.98
N SER A 245 1.91 -11.58 -19.43
CA SER A 245 2.60 -11.61 -20.73
C SER A 245 1.64 -11.51 -21.91
N LEU A 246 0.50 -12.22 -21.87
CA LEU A 246 -0.52 -12.09 -22.90
C LEU A 246 -1.15 -10.70 -22.94
N LEU A 247 -1.37 -10.09 -21.77
CA LEU A 247 -1.84 -8.72 -21.68
C LEU A 247 -0.83 -7.75 -22.28
N ALA A 248 0.44 -7.83 -21.91
CA ALA A 248 1.53 -7.01 -22.43
C ALA A 248 1.65 -7.13 -23.96
N GLN A 249 1.61 -8.34 -24.48
CA GLN A 249 1.64 -8.60 -25.93
C GLN A 249 0.45 -7.95 -26.65
N SER A 250 -0.76 -7.98 -26.05
CA SER A 250 -1.97 -7.41 -26.66
C SER A 250 -1.90 -5.89 -26.84
N VAL A 251 -1.09 -5.21 -26.04
CA VAL A 251 -0.88 -3.75 -26.09
C VAL A 251 0.52 -3.36 -26.59
N GLY A 252 1.33 -4.32 -27.03
CA GLY A 252 2.62 -4.09 -27.67
C GLY A 252 3.74 -3.69 -26.71
N ILE A 253 3.68 -4.10 -25.45
CA ILE A 253 4.65 -3.83 -24.39
C ILE A 253 5.47 -5.11 -24.11
N ASP A 254 6.76 -4.96 -23.76
CA ASP A 254 7.54 -6.05 -23.18
C ASP A 254 7.07 -6.25 -21.73
N VAL A 255 6.65 -7.46 -21.38
CA VAL A 255 6.16 -7.78 -20.03
C VAL A 255 7.17 -7.46 -18.94
N PHE A 256 8.47 -7.57 -19.25
CA PHE A 256 9.53 -7.26 -18.31
C PHE A 256 9.66 -5.76 -18.00
N ASP A 257 9.21 -4.86 -18.89
CA ASP A 257 9.10 -3.42 -18.57
C ASP A 257 8.14 -3.19 -17.39
N TRP A 258 7.05 -3.97 -17.32
CA TRP A 258 6.13 -3.92 -16.19
C TRP A 258 6.66 -4.65 -14.96
N ILE A 259 7.16 -5.89 -15.13
CA ILE A 259 7.61 -6.73 -14.01
C ILE A 259 8.81 -6.10 -13.29
N LEU A 260 9.78 -5.62 -14.02
CA LEU A 260 11.04 -5.11 -13.46
C LEU A 260 10.98 -3.62 -13.14
N GLY A 261 10.30 -2.83 -13.99
CA GLY A 261 10.28 -1.37 -13.92
C GLY A 261 8.98 -0.77 -13.38
N GLY A 262 7.90 -1.56 -13.28
CA GLY A 262 6.62 -1.11 -12.74
C GLY A 262 6.67 -0.87 -11.24
N GLY A 263 6.01 0.19 -10.78
CA GLY A 263 5.86 0.49 -9.36
C GLY A 263 4.43 0.30 -8.86
N GLU A 264 4.24 0.58 -7.57
CA GLU A 264 2.94 0.59 -6.88
C GLU A 264 2.26 -0.79 -6.73
N ASP A 265 3.00 -1.89 -6.88
CA ASP A 265 2.48 -3.24 -6.63
C ASP A 265 2.52 -3.59 -5.13
N HIS A 266 3.47 -3.01 -4.37
CA HIS A 266 3.69 -3.29 -2.94
C HIS A 266 3.87 -4.79 -2.62
N VAL A 267 4.44 -5.52 -3.55
CA VAL A 267 4.89 -6.91 -3.39
C VAL A 267 6.12 -6.94 -2.48
N PHE A 268 6.27 -7.98 -1.67
CA PHE A 268 7.43 -8.11 -0.79
C PHE A 268 8.56 -8.88 -1.46
N VAL A 269 9.77 -8.35 -1.33
CA VAL A 269 11.02 -9.00 -1.75
C VAL A 269 11.81 -9.37 -0.51
N ALA A 270 12.19 -10.64 -0.40
CA ALA A 270 12.91 -11.17 0.75
C ALA A 270 14.09 -12.05 0.34
N THR A 271 15.09 -12.19 1.23
CA THR A 271 16.18 -13.16 1.11
C THR A 271 16.25 -14.05 2.34
N GLY A 272 16.84 -15.24 2.21
CA GLY A 272 17.14 -16.11 3.34
C GLY A 272 15.93 -16.78 3.99
N ILE A 273 14.82 -16.94 3.28
CA ILE A 273 13.60 -17.60 3.77
C ILE A 273 13.73 -19.13 3.66
#